data_67b0d224e8728f9672b74bf59dab9d50
#
_entry.id   67b0d224e8728f9672b74bf59dab9d50
#
_cell.length_a   1.000
_cell.length_b   1.000
_cell.length_c   1.000
_cell.angle_alpha   90.00
_cell.angle_beta   90.00
_cell.angle_gamma   90.00
#
_symmetry.space_group_name_H-M   'P 1'
#
loop_
_entity.id
_entity.type
_entity.pdbx_description
1 polymer ?
#
loop_
_entity_poly.entity_id
_entity_poly.type
_entity_poly.pdbx_seq_one_letter_code
_entity_poly.pdbx_strand_id
1 'polypeptide(L)'
;ALLALAAPLLRAEEVKRPNIVFCFADDWGRYASCYAKIDGRPSLNQVVKTPNIDRIAGEGVLFRHAFVTSPSCTPCRSSLLSGQYFFRTHLGAILNGAQWDSAIPTYPLLLRDAGYHLGKSFKVWSPGTPADAPYGGQKHSYQKAGGRYNNFSESATAMVKAGATFEAAKAELLGEVRGNFQAFLADRKEGQPFCYWFGPTLTHRTYEKHSGAALWKIDPDALR
;
A
#
# COMPACT_ATOMS: atom_id res chain seq x y z
N ALA A 1 29.05 -59.98 1.99
CA ALA A 1 28.78 -58.78 2.83
C ALA A 1 28.36 -57.65 1.94
N LEU A 2 27.05 -57.29 1.94
CA LEU A 2 26.56 -56.05 1.28
C LEU A 2 26.71 -54.90 2.27
N LEU A 3 27.58 -53.94 1.96
CA LEU A 3 27.57 -52.64 2.64
C LEU A 3 26.43 -51.78 2.08
N ALA A 4 25.39 -51.57 2.87
CA ALA A 4 24.38 -50.57 2.58
C ALA A 4 24.96 -49.16 2.89
N LEU A 5 25.30 -48.39 1.87
CA LEU A 5 25.61 -46.96 2.01
C LEU A 5 24.29 -46.25 2.35
N ALA A 6 24.12 -45.85 3.61
CA ALA A 6 23.08 -44.92 4.02
C ALA A 6 23.51 -43.53 3.54
N ALA A 7 22.94 -43.06 2.42
CA ALA A 7 23.05 -41.66 2.02
C ALA A 7 22.33 -40.80 3.06
N PRO A 8 22.95 -39.71 3.58
CA PRO A 8 22.25 -38.79 4.45
C PRO A 8 21.14 -38.11 3.63
N LEU A 9 19.90 -38.29 4.07
CA LEU A 9 18.76 -37.49 3.58
C LEU A 9 19.06 -36.04 3.92
N LEU A 10 19.56 -35.28 2.95
CA LEU A 10 19.62 -33.84 3.03
C LEU A 10 18.18 -33.35 3.22
N ARG A 11 17.82 -33.06 4.46
CA ARG A 11 16.59 -32.37 4.77
C ARG A 11 16.73 -30.98 4.17
N ALA A 12 16.02 -30.71 3.07
CA ALA A 12 15.93 -29.37 2.53
C ALA A 12 15.40 -28.48 3.68
N GLU A 13 16.18 -27.48 4.07
CA GLU A 13 15.71 -26.46 5.00
C GLU A 13 14.39 -25.90 4.44
N GLU A 14 13.34 -25.96 5.24
CA GLU A 14 12.04 -25.43 4.85
C GLU A 14 12.20 -23.92 4.62
N VAL A 15 12.19 -23.52 3.36
CA VAL A 15 12.36 -22.10 2.98
C VAL A 15 11.22 -21.32 3.60
N LYS A 16 11.54 -20.57 4.65
CA LYS A 16 10.57 -19.74 5.38
C LYS A 16 9.98 -18.71 4.42
N ARG A 17 8.72 -18.88 4.08
CA ARG A 17 7.98 -17.94 3.21
C ARG A 17 7.76 -16.61 3.93
N PRO A 18 8.22 -15.46 3.40
CA PRO A 18 8.12 -14.18 4.09
C PRO A 18 6.68 -13.65 4.11
N ASN A 19 6.34 -12.88 5.12
CA ASN A 19 5.16 -12.02 5.10
C ASN A 19 5.42 -10.84 4.17
N ILE A 20 4.39 -10.42 3.43
CA ILE A 20 4.45 -9.34 2.46
C ILE A 20 3.48 -8.25 2.87
N VAL A 21 3.96 -7.02 3.08
CA VAL A 21 3.14 -5.82 3.24
C VAL A 21 3.47 -4.90 2.07
N PHE A 22 2.50 -4.67 1.20
CA PHE A 22 2.65 -3.78 0.06
C PHE A 22 1.89 -2.48 0.33
N CYS A 23 2.64 -1.39 0.54
CA CYS A 23 2.09 -0.05 0.76
C CYS A 23 2.16 0.75 -0.53
N PHE A 24 1.01 1.13 -1.08
CA PHE A 24 0.93 1.87 -2.34
C PHE A 24 -0.08 3.02 -2.23
N ALA A 25 0.43 4.21 -1.89
CA ALA A 25 -0.38 5.42 -1.79
C ALA A 25 -0.73 5.95 -3.18
N ASP A 26 -1.98 6.41 -3.35
CA ASP A 26 -2.47 6.97 -4.60
C ASP A 26 -1.94 8.40 -4.79
N ASP A 27 -1.52 8.76 -5.99
CA ASP A 27 -0.98 10.08 -6.36
C ASP A 27 0.21 10.57 -5.48
N TRP A 28 0.95 9.66 -4.88
CA TRP A 28 2.15 10.01 -4.13
C TRP A 28 3.40 9.82 -5.01
N GLY A 29 4.04 10.93 -5.33
CA GLY A 29 5.30 10.95 -6.05
C GLY A 29 6.50 10.60 -5.16
N ARG A 30 7.70 10.94 -5.61
CA ARG A 30 8.96 10.70 -4.89
C ARG A 30 9.17 11.75 -3.78
N TYR A 31 8.22 11.82 -2.83
CA TYR A 31 8.23 12.78 -1.73
C TYR A 31 8.40 12.09 -0.38
N ALA A 32 9.67 11.92 0.04
CA ALA A 32 10.00 11.41 1.36
C ALA A 32 11.33 12.01 1.83
N SER A 33 11.46 12.28 3.14
CA SER A 33 12.66 12.94 3.70
C SER A 33 13.95 12.14 3.51
N CYS A 34 13.89 10.82 3.32
CA CYS A 34 15.05 9.99 2.97
C CYS A 34 15.72 10.38 1.64
N TYR A 35 14.98 11.00 0.72
CA TYR A 35 15.53 11.47 -0.56
C TYR A 35 16.26 12.82 -0.44
N ALA A 36 15.99 13.61 0.61
CA ALA A 36 16.59 14.94 0.78
C ALA A 36 18.13 14.93 0.71
N LYS A 37 18.75 13.89 1.28
CA LYS A 37 20.22 13.75 1.29
C LYS A 37 20.81 13.35 -0.06
N ILE A 38 20.03 12.72 -0.93
CA ILE A 38 20.53 12.19 -2.21
C ILE A 38 20.12 13.04 -3.42
N ASP A 39 19.22 13.99 -3.25
CA ASP A 39 18.78 14.87 -4.33
C ASP A 39 19.86 15.89 -4.76
N GLY A 40 20.81 16.20 -3.89
CA GLY A 40 21.96 17.08 -4.17
C GLY A 40 21.58 18.54 -4.46
N ARG A 41 20.30 18.92 -4.30
CA ARG A 41 19.74 20.27 -4.52
C ARG A 41 18.54 20.48 -3.61
N PRO A 42 18.15 21.73 -3.34
CA PRO A 42 16.91 22.01 -2.61
C PRO A 42 15.70 21.34 -3.26
N SER A 43 14.89 20.65 -2.47
CA SER A 43 13.70 19.93 -2.92
C SER A 43 12.64 19.89 -1.82
N LEU A 44 11.39 19.57 -2.19
CA LEU A 44 10.30 19.38 -1.24
C LEU A 44 10.61 18.28 -0.20
N ASN A 45 11.53 17.37 -0.50
CA ASN A 45 11.99 16.33 0.42
C ASN A 45 12.67 16.85 1.68
N GLN A 46 13.16 18.10 1.67
CA GLN A 46 13.71 18.76 2.86
C GLN A 46 12.62 19.28 3.81
N VAL A 47 11.42 19.54 3.28
CA VAL A 47 10.29 20.08 4.02
C VAL A 47 9.42 18.96 4.60
N VAL A 48 9.12 17.93 3.81
CA VAL A 48 8.31 16.79 4.27
C VAL A 48 9.04 15.98 5.33
N LYS A 49 8.28 15.44 6.29
CA LYS A 49 8.81 14.60 7.37
C LYS A 49 8.18 13.22 7.31
N THR A 50 8.97 12.23 6.97
CA THR A 50 8.53 10.82 6.81
C THR A 50 9.39 9.85 7.63
N PRO A 51 9.42 10.01 8.99
CA PRO A 51 10.40 9.29 9.84
C PRO A 51 10.28 7.76 9.74
N ASN A 52 9.09 7.23 9.57
CA ASN A 52 8.89 5.79 9.43
C ASN A 52 9.39 5.26 8.06
N ILE A 53 9.18 6.03 6.99
CA ILE A 53 9.71 5.70 5.66
C ILE A 53 11.24 5.81 5.67
N ASP A 54 11.79 6.83 6.32
CA ASP A 54 13.23 7.02 6.45
C ASP A 54 13.90 5.85 7.18
N ARG A 55 13.24 5.32 8.23
CA ARG A 55 13.70 4.13 8.94
C ARG A 55 13.71 2.90 8.01
N ILE A 56 12.62 2.64 7.30
CA ILE A 56 12.52 1.52 6.34
C ILE A 56 13.58 1.66 5.25
N ALA A 57 13.80 2.88 4.74
CA ALA A 57 14.81 3.15 3.74
C ALA A 57 16.25 2.91 4.26
N GLY A 58 16.49 3.18 5.55
CA GLY A 58 17.79 2.95 6.19
C GLY A 58 18.07 1.49 6.54
N GLU A 59 17.02 0.70 6.81
CA GLU A 59 17.11 -0.72 7.14
C GLU A 59 17.00 -1.64 5.91
N GLY A 60 16.55 -1.11 4.77
CA GLY A 60 16.25 -1.84 3.56
C GLY A 60 16.96 -1.30 2.31
N VAL A 61 16.26 -1.33 1.17
CA VAL A 61 16.75 -0.84 -0.12
C VAL A 61 15.96 0.37 -0.56
N LEU A 62 16.64 1.49 -0.80
CA LEU A 62 16.06 2.72 -1.34
C LEU A 62 16.29 2.82 -2.85
N PHE A 63 15.20 2.71 -3.63
CA PHE A 63 15.26 2.89 -5.07
C PHE A 63 15.25 4.38 -5.42
N ARG A 64 16.26 4.83 -6.15
CA ARG A 64 16.33 6.23 -6.65
C ARG A 64 15.42 6.46 -7.84
N HIS A 65 15.21 5.44 -8.64
CA HIS A 65 14.45 5.47 -9.88
C HIS A 65 13.47 4.31 -9.88
N ALA A 66 12.23 4.58 -9.46
CA ALA A 66 11.11 3.65 -9.55
C ALA A 66 10.02 4.32 -10.37
N PHE A 67 9.55 3.66 -11.42
CA PHE A 67 8.59 4.19 -12.37
C PHE A 67 7.36 3.30 -12.42
N VAL A 68 6.20 3.94 -12.56
CA VAL A 68 4.96 3.24 -12.89
C VAL A 68 4.81 3.17 -14.41
N THR A 69 4.15 2.14 -14.91
CA THR A 69 3.96 1.94 -16.35
C THR A 69 2.95 2.90 -16.98
N SER A 70 2.07 3.48 -16.15
CA SER A 70 1.07 4.47 -16.54
C SER A 70 0.74 5.36 -15.36
N PRO A 71 0.70 6.70 -15.52
CA PRO A 71 0.34 7.65 -14.46
C PRO A 71 -1.19 7.76 -14.30
N SER A 72 -1.88 6.64 -14.18
CA SER A 72 -3.34 6.57 -14.06
C SER A 72 -3.74 5.40 -13.18
N CYS A 73 -4.78 5.58 -12.35
CA CYS A 73 -5.19 4.64 -11.30
C CYS A 73 -5.28 3.18 -11.76
N THR A 74 -6.27 2.84 -12.57
CA THR A 74 -6.52 1.45 -12.99
C THR A 74 -5.40 0.88 -13.86
N PRO A 75 -4.90 1.56 -14.90
CA PRO A 75 -3.81 1.03 -15.73
C PRO A 75 -2.53 0.75 -14.93
N CYS A 76 -2.13 1.67 -14.04
CA CYS A 76 -0.98 1.46 -13.16
C CYS A 76 -1.15 0.22 -12.29
N ARG A 77 -2.32 0.11 -11.65
CA ARG A 77 -2.62 -0.98 -10.71
C ARG A 77 -2.80 -2.31 -11.42
N SER A 78 -3.31 -2.32 -12.65
CA SER A 78 -3.34 -3.51 -13.50
C SER A 78 -1.93 -4.03 -13.77
N SER A 79 -0.98 -3.14 -14.08
CA SER A 79 0.42 -3.51 -14.25
C SER A 79 1.06 -4.05 -12.98
N LEU A 80 0.87 -3.36 -11.85
CA LEU A 80 1.42 -3.80 -10.56
C LEU A 80 0.91 -5.18 -10.15
N LEU A 81 -0.38 -5.45 -10.34
CA LEU A 81 -1.00 -6.70 -9.91
C LEU A 81 -0.68 -7.86 -10.83
N SER A 82 -0.59 -7.62 -12.16
CA SER A 82 -0.32 -8.66 -13.15
C SER A 82 1.17 -8.87 -13.46
N GLY A 83 2.04 -7.90 -13.11
CA GLY A 83 3.45 -7.90 -13.53
C GLY A 83 3.63 -7.64 -15.02
N GLN A 84 2.61 -7.13 -15.72
CA GLN A 84 2.64 -6.84 -17.15
C GLN A 84 2.51 -5.34 -17.40
N TYR A 85 2.95 -4.87 -18.56
CA TYR A 85 2.61 -3.52 -19.00
C TYR A 85 1.09 -3.35 -19.16
N PHE A 86 0.56 -2.19 -18.76
CA PHE A 86 -0.90 -1.95 -18.72
C PHE A 86 -1.62 -2.26 -20.04
N PHE A 87 -1.03 -1.95 -21.20
CA PHE A 87 -1.61 -2.21 -22.52
C PHE A 87 -1.81 -3.70 -22.83
N ARG A 88 -1.25 -4.60 -22.03
CA ARG A 88 -1.45 -6.05 -22.14
C ARG A 88 -2.59 -6.56 -21.24
N THR A 89 -3.23 -5.68 -20.49
CA THR A 89 -4.30 -6.06 -19.56
C THR A 89 -5.71 -5.82 -20.12
N HIS A 90 -5.85 -5.76 -21.43
CA HIS A 90 -7.11 -5.59 -22.17
C HIS A 90 -7.89 -4.37 -21.63
N LEU A 91 -9.16 -4.53 -21.23
CA LEU A 91 -9.94 -3.46 -20.60
C LEU A 91 -9.44 -3.03 -19.21
N GLY A 92 -8.51 -3.74 -18.59
CA GLY A 92 -7.76 -3.29 -17.43
C GLY A 92 -6.78 -2.15 -17.74
N ALA A 93 -6.51 -1.86 -19.01
CA ALA A 93 -5.64 -0.78 -19.47
C ALA A 93 -6.28 0.61 -19.48
N ILE A 94 -7.58 0.72 -19.23
CA ILE A 94 -8.33 1.99 -19.28
C ILE A 94 -8.81 2.40 -17.89
N LEU A 95 -9.12 3.69 -17.72
CA LEU A 95 -9.63 4.23 -16.45
C LEU A 95 -11.16 4.10 -16.34
N ASN A 96 -11.88 4.57 -17.36
CA ASN A 96 -13.34 4.57 -17.38
C ASN A 96 -13.86 3.33 -18.09
N GLY A 97 -14.74 2.57 -17.42
CA GLY A 97 -15.26 1.32 -17.96
C GLY A 97 -14.27 0.15 -17.88
N ALA A 98 -13.24 0.24 -17.05
CA ALA A 98 -12.28 -0.82 -16.84
C ALA A 98 -12.96 -2.12 -16.41
N GLN A 99 -12.57 -3.23 -17.04
CA GLN A 99 -13.00 -4.58 -16.70
C GLN A 99 -11.78 -5.47 -16.57
N TRP A 100 -11.80 -6.31 -15.53
CA TRP A 100 -10.71 -7.26 -15.33
C TRP A 100 -10.96 -8.55 -16.08
N ASP A 101 -9.98 -8.93 -16.89
CA ASP A 101 -9.95 -10.25 -17.51
C ASP A 101 -9.37 -11.28 -16.53
N SER A 102 -10.21 -12.21 -16.07
CA SER A 102 -9.84 -13.24 -15.10
C SER A 102 -8.82 -14.26 -15.62
N ALA A 103 -8.59 -14.30 -16.95
CA ALA A 103 -7.55 -15.14 -17.55
C ALA A 103 -6.14 -14.58 -17.30
N ILE A 104 -6.02 -13.29 -16.92
CA ILE A 104 -4.74 -12.67 -16.60
C ILE A 104 -4.35 -13.03 -15.15
N PRO A 105 -3.25 -13.76 -14.94
CA PRO A 105 -2.79 -14.10 -13.60
C PRO A 105 -2.30 -12.86 -12.87
N THR A 106 -2.52 -12.84 -11.54
CA THR A 106 -2.04 -11.76 -10.66
C THR A 106 -1.25 -12.32 -9.50
N TYR A 107 -0.24 -11.59 -9.05
CA TYR A 107 0.62 -12.07 -7.97
C TYR A 107 -0.16 -12.35 -6.66
N PRO A 108 -1.19 -11.56 -6.26
CA PRO A 108 -1.92 -11.90 -5.03
C PRO A 108 -2.67 -13.23 -5.14
N LEU A 109 -3.28 -13.50 -6.30
CA LEU A 109 -4.00 -14.76 -6.49
C LEU A 109 -3.03 -15.97 -6.55
N LEU A 110 -1.87 -15.82 -7.17
CA LEU A 110 -0.81 -16.83 -7.13
C LEU A 110 -0.31 -17.09 -5.70
N LEU A 111 -0.14 -16.03 -4.90
CA LEU A 111 0.22 -16.16 -3.48
C LEU A 111 -0.88 -16.86 -2.68
N ARG A 112 -2.15 -16.53 -2.91
CA ARG A 112 -3.29 -17.22 -2.30
C ARG A 112 -3.23 -18.72 -2.59
N ASP A 113 -3.03 -19.09 -3.85
CA ASP A 113 -2.98 -20.49 -4.29
C ASP A 113 -1.75 -21.22 -3.73
N ALA A 114 -0.68 -20.47 -3.41
CA ALA A 114 0.47 -20.95 -2.64
C ALA A 114 0.26 -20.95 -1.12
N GLY A 115 -0.97 -20.71 -0.64
CA GLY A 115 -1.34 -20.81 0.78
C GLY A 115 -1.15 -19.54 1.61
N TYR A 116 -0.89 -18.39 1.00
CA TYR A 116 -0.85 -17.10 1.71
C TYR A 116 -2.24 -16.65 2.14
N HIS A 117 -2.32 -16.06 3.34
CA HIS A 117 -3.50 -15.29 3.77
C HIS A 117 -3.49 -13.92 3.09
N LEU A 118 -4.56 -13.59 2.35
CA LEU A 118 -4.68 -12.30 1.66
C LEU A 118 -5.52 -11.31 2.45
N GLY A 119 -5.09 -10.06 2.49
CA GLY A 119 -5.87 -8.96 3.03
C GLY A 119 -5.54 -7.63 2.36
N LYS A 120 -6.49 -6.70 2.43
CA LYS A 120 -6.32 -5.36 1.90
C LYS A 120 -7.08 -4.34 2.73
N SER A 121 -6.58 -3.10 2.74
CA SER A 121 -7.35 -1.92 3.13
C SER A 121 -7.24 -0.85 2.05
N PHE A 122 -8.36 -0.17 1.83
CA PHE A 122 -8.51 0.94 0.91
C PHE A 122 -8.36 0.53 -0.56
N LYS A 123 -7.73 1.37 -1.39
CA LYS A 123 -7.71 1.24 -2.84
C LYS A 123 -6.68 0.23 -3.32
N VAL A 124 -7.14 -0.82 -3.99
CA VAL A 124 -6.27 -1.80 -4.66
C VAL A 124 -6.37 -1.66 -6.17
N TRP A 125 -7.56 -1.83 -6.74
CA TRP A 125 -7.79 -1.71 -8.18
C TRP A 125 -9.12 -1.05 -8.42
N SER A 126 -9.09 0.23 -8.77
CA SER A 126 -10.27 1.04 -9.07
C SER A 126 -9.90 2.32 -9.84
N PRO A 127 -10.89 2.92 -10.59
CA PRO A 127 -12.20 2.35 -10.86
C PRO A 127 -12.13 1.11 -11.76
N GLY A 128 -13.08 0.17 -11.58
CA GLY A 128 -13.12 -1.05 -12.39
C GLY A 128 -14.12 -2.09 -11.89
N THR A 129 -14.42 -3.05 -12.75
CA THR A 129 -15.43 -4.08 -12.51
C THR A 129 -14.87 -5.46 -12.88
N PRO A 130 -15.13 -6.51 -12.07
CA PRO A 130 -15.63 -6.44 -10.68
C PRO A 130 -14.66 -5.73 -9.75
N ALA A 131 -15.17 -5.11 -8.67
CA ALA A 131 -14.36 -4.35 -7.74
C ALA A 131 -13.22 -5.21 -7.16
N ASP A 132 -12.00 -4.71 -7.28
CA ASP A 132 -10.74 -5.37 -6.84
C ASP A 132 -10.56 -6.82 -7.33
N ALA A 133 -11.16 -7.18 -8.48
CA ALA A 133 -11.08 -8.51 -9.05
C ALA A 133 -9.64 -9.07 -9.17
N PRO A 134 -8.62 -8.29 -9.60
CA PRO A 134 -7.24 -8.78 -9.67
C PRO A 134 -6.60 -9.08 -8.30
N TYR A 135 -7.25 -8.71 -7.20
CA TYR A 135 -6.85 -9.07 -5.83
C TYR A 135 -7.76 -10.16 -5.21
N GLY A 136 -8.72 -10.66 -5.95
CA GLY A 136 -9.69 -11.64 -5.47
C GLY A 136 -10.97 -11.03 -4.90
N GLY A 137 -11.20 -9.73 -5.10
CA GLY A 137 -12.44 -9.03 -4.77
C GLY A 137 -12.55 -8.53 -3.33
N GLN A 138 -13.75 -8.07 -2.98
CA GLN A 138 -14.03 -7.41 -1.71
C GLN A 138 -13.97 -8.32 -0.48
N LYS A 139 -14.05 -9.63 -0.65
CA LYS A 139 -13.94 -10.60 0.46
C LYS A 139 -12.63 -10.53 1.24
N HIS A 140 -11.57 -9.96 0.64
CA HIS A 140 -10.28 -9.75 1.29
C HIS A 140 -10.14 -8.37 1.94
N SER A 141 -11.23 -7.57 2.01
CA SER A 141 -11.20 -6.23 2.55
C SER A 141 -11.33 -6.20 4.07
N TYR A 142 -10.42 -5.49 4.73
CA TYR A 142 -10.39 -5.23 6.17
C TYR A 142 -10.54 -3.73 6.41
N GLN A 143 -11.76 -3.27 6.59
CA GLN A 143 -12.12 -1.86 6.80
C GLN A 143 -13.20 -1.65 7.88
N LYS A 144 -13.50 -2.68 8.70
CA LYS A 144 -14.55 -2.61 9.71
C LYS A 144 -14.22 -1.65 10.86
N ALA A 145 -12.94 -1.45 11.17
CA ALA A 145 -12.53 -0.50 12.19
C ALA A 145 -12.67 0.97 11.75
N GLY A 146 -12.79 1.22 10.44
CA GLY A 146 -13.04 2.52 9.85
C GLY A 146 -12.29 2.74 8.54
N GLY A 147 -12.69 3.80 7.83
CA GLY A 147 -12.13 4.17 6.52
C GLY A 147 -11.84 5.65 6.37
N ARG A 148 -12.04 6.46 7.41
CA ARG A 148 -11.88 7.92 7.38
C ARG A 148 -10.43 8.37 7.13
N TYR A 149 -9.47 7.48 7.42
CA TYR A 149 -8.05 7.74 7.12
C TYR A 149 -7.80 8.04 5.63
N ASN A 150 -8.61 7.50 4.73
CA ASN A 150 -8.49 7.81 3.29
C ASN A 150 -8.77 9.27 2.93
N ASN A 151 -9.60 9.93 3.73
CA ASN A 151 -9.92 11.36 3.61
C ASN A 151 -9.35 12.11 4.82
N PHE A 152 -8.05 11.90 5.08
CA PHE A 152 -7.42 12.37 6.31
C PHE A 152 -7.56 13.89 6.50
N SER A 153 -7.33 14.68 5.46
CA SER A 153 -7.34 16.14 5.57
C SER A 153 -8.72 16.67 5.95
N GLU A 154 -9.78 16.15 5.34
CA GLU A 154 -11.16 16.51 5.63
C GLU A 154 -11.60 16.00 7.01
N SER A 155 -11.30 14.72 7.29
CA SER A 155 -11.68 14.08 8.55
C SER A 155 -11.01 14.74 9.75
N ALA A 156 -9.69 14.93 9.69
CA ALA A 156 -8.95 15.59 10.77
C ALA A 156 -9.38 17.06 10.95
N THR A 157 -9.61 17.79 9.84
CA THR A 157 -10.08 19.17 9.90
C THR A 157 -11.47 19.26 10.52
N ALA A 158 -12.37 18.37 10.16
CA ALA A 158 -13.71 18.33 10.76
C ALA A 158 -13.67 18.05 12.27
N MET A 159 -12.83 17.10 12.69
CA MET A 159 -12.64 16.77 14.12
C MET A 159 -12.04 17.95 14.90
N VAL A 160 -11.06 18.64 14.34
CA VAL A 160 -10.47 19.85 14.97
C VAL A 160 -11.49 21.00 15.05
N LYS A 161 -12.27 21.21 14.00
CA LYS A 161 -13.36 22.19 14.02
C LYS A 161 -14.43 21.84 15.09
N ALA A 162 -14.63 20.57 15.38
CA ALA A 162 -15.52 20.09 16.44
C ALA A 162 -14.89 20.12 17.85
N GLY A 163 -13.68 20.65 18.00
CA GLY A 163 -13.02 20.86 19.29
C GLY A 163 -11.96 19.79 19.69
N ALA A 164 -11.70 18.81 18.85
CA ALA A 164 -10.60 17.87 19.10
C ALA A 164 -9.24 18.55 18.88
N THR A 165 -8.20 18.09 19.61
CA THR A 165 -6.83 18.44 19.23
C THR A 165 -6.43 17.69 17.96
N PHE A 166 -5.49 18.24 17.20
CA PHE A 166 -4.99 17.57 16.01
C PHE A 166 -4.37 16.20 16.33
N GLU A 167 -3.63 16.09 17.45
CA GLU A 167 -3.02 14.81 17.86
C GLU A 167 -4.09 13.77 18.23
N ALA A 168 -5.19 14.17 18.88
CA ALA A 168 -6.31 13.28 19.16
C ALA A 168 -6.99 12.79 17.86
N ALA A 169 -7.28 13.72 16.93
CA ALA A 169 -7.86 13.38 15.64
C ALA A 169 -6.96 12.41 14.85
N LYS A 170 -5.67 12.70 14.80
CA LYS A 170 -4.66 11.84 14.15
C LYS A 170 -4.57 10.47 14.80
N ALA A 171 -4.58 10.39 16.12
CA ALA A 171 -4.51 9.13 16.87
C ALA A 171 -5.74 8.26 16.58
N GLU A 172 -6.93 8.85 16.51
CA GLU A 172 -8.18 8.15 16.19
C GLU A 172 -8.15 7.59 14.76
N LEU A 173 -7.81 8.41 13.76
CA LEU A 173 -7.72 7.97 12.37
C LEU A 173 -6.66 6.88 12.15
N LEU A 174 -5.50 6.97 12.82
CA LEU A 174 -4.50 5.91 12.82
C LEU A 174 -4.97 4.67 13.59
N GLY A 175 -5.86 4.84 14.55
CA GLY A 175 -6.54 3.75 15.27
C GLY A 175 -7.35 2.87 14.33
N GLU A 176 -8.08 3.47 13.38
CA GLU A 176 -8.81 2.74 12.34
C GLU A 176 -7.87 1.88 11.48
N VAL A 177 -6.74 2.45 11.05
CA VAL A 177 -5.74 1.71 10.24
C VAL A 177 -5.20 0.52 11.03
N ARG A 178 -4.83 0.73 12.30
CA ARG A 178 -4.34 -0.35 13.17
C ARG A 178 -5.40 -1.41 13.39
N GLY A 179 -6.63 -1.02 13.68
CA GLY A 179 -7.74 -1.95 13.90
C GLY A 179 -8.03 -2.82 12.67
N ASN A 180 -7.98 -2.24 11.49
CA ASN A 180 -8.13 -2.97 10.23
C ASN A 180 -7.02 -4.03 10.04
N PHE A 181 -5.77 -3.66 10.29
CA PHE A 181 -4.65 -4.59 10.17
C PHE A 181 -4.65 -5.65 11.27
N GLN A 182 -5.03 -5.30 12.50
CA GLN A 182 -5.18 -6.26 13.60
C GLN A 182 -6.27 -7.29 13.31
N ALA A 183 -7.41 -6.86 12.77
CA ALA A 183 -8.47 -7.78 12.34
C ALA A 183 -7.97 -8.76 11.26
N PHE A 184 -7.20 -8.26 10.29
CA PHE A 184 -6.57 -9.11 9.29
C PHE A 184 -5.62 -10.15 9.91
N LEU A 185 -4.78 -9.73 10.85
CA LEU A 185 -3.85 -10.65 11.51
C LEU A 185 -4.57 -11.69 12.38
N ALA A 186 -5.70 -11.31 13.00
CA ALA A 186 -6.52 -12.22 13.82
C ALA A 186 -7.20 -13.32 12.99
N ASP A 187 -7.57 -13.04 11.74
CA ASP A 187 -8.18 -14.02 10.83
C ASP A 187 -7.16 -15.00 10.23
N ARG A 188 -5.88 -14.74 10.39
CA ARG A 188 -4.79 -15.55 9.85
C ARG A 188 -4.58 -16.79 10.71
N LYS A 189 -4.40 -17.96 10.08
CA LYS A 189 -3.98 -19.19 10.78
C LYS A 189 -2.55 -19.03 11.32
N GLU A 190 -2.29 -19.65 12.47
CA GLU A 190 -0.94 -19.66 13.04
C GLU A 190 0.09 -20.17 12.05
N GLY A 191 1.24 -19.51 11.96
CA GLY A 191 2.32 -19.87 11.03
C GLY A 191 2.04 -19.60 9.54
N GLN A 192 0.80 -19.25 9.15
CA GLN A 192 0.47 -18.99 7.75
C GLN A 192 1.14 -17.70 7.26
N PRO A 193 1.87 -17.70 6.13
CA PRO A 193 2.38 -16.47 5.56
C PRO A 193 1.24 -15.61 5.02
N PHE A 194 1.45 -14.29 4.97
CA PHE A 194 0.42 -13.37 4.49
C PHE A 194 0.92 -12.40 3.45
N CYS A 195 -0.01 -11.91 2.63
CA CYS A 195 0.16 -10.77 1.75
C CYS A 195 -0.94 -9.75 2.04
N TYR A 196 -0.53 -8.54 2.46
CA TYR A 196 -1.44 -7.45 2.79
C TYR A 196 -1.17 -6.23 1.92
N TRP A 197 -2.21 -5.72 1.27
CA TRP A 197 -2.16 -4.48 0.50
C TRP A 197 -2.72 -3.33 1.31
N PHE A 198 -1.90 -2.32 1.55
CA PHE A 198 -2.31 -1.06 2.14
C PHE A 198 -2.29 0.04 1.08
N GLY A 199 -3.48 0.44 0.60
CA GLY A 199 -3.64 1.37 -0.51
C GLY A 199 -4.31 2.69 -0.13
N PRO A 200 -3.68 3.55 0.71
CA PRO A 200 -4.29 4.79 1.14
C PRO A 200 -4.44 5.78 -0.02
N THR A 201 -5.51 6.57 0.02
CA THR A 201 -5.79 7.62 -0.98
C THR A 201 -5.69 9.03 -0.41
N LEU A 202 -5.14 9.19 0.79
CA LEU A 202 -5.03 10.49 1.47
C LEU A 202 -4.19 11.53 0.70
N THR A 203 -3.34 11.09 -0.22
CA THR A 203 -2.54 11.93 -1.12
C THR A 203 -3.23 12.24 -2.46
N HIS A 204 -4.34 11.57 -2.75
CA HIS A 204 -5.21 11.85 -3.89
C HIS A 204 -6.20 12.98 -3.54
N ARG A 205 -6.63 13.77 -4.53
CA ARG A 205 -7.72 14.75 -4.33
C ARG A 205 -9.02 14.02 -3.90
N THR A 206 -9.89 14.64 -3.08
CA THR A 206 -9.90 16.06 -2.69
C THR A 206 -9.10 16.31 -1.42
N TYR A 207 -8.76 17.58 -1.14
CA TYR A 207 -8.15 18.01 0.13
C TYR A 207 -8.96 19.16 0.72
N GLU A 208 -9.06 19.21 2.03
CA GLU A 208 -9.55 20.42 2.70
C GLU A 208 -8.54 21.55 2.47
N LYS A 209 -9.02 22.67 1.91
CA LYS A 209 -8.18 23.83 1.59
C LYS A 209 -7.46 24.34 2.84
N HIS A 210 -6.17 24.61 2.72
CA HIS A 210 -5.29 25.07 3.80
C HIS A 210 -5.08 24.09 4.96
N SER A 211 -5.51 22.82 4.85
CA SER A 211 -5.32 21.83 5.92
C SER A 211 -3.84 21.61 6.27
N GLY A 212 -2.93 21.69 5.33
CA GLY A 212 -1.49 21.60 5.59
C GLY A 212 -0.99 22.64 6.59
N ALA A 213 -1.35 23.91 6.39
CA ALA A 213 -1.01 24.97 7.33
C ALA A 213 -1.76 24.84 8.67
N ALA A 214 -3.06 24.52 8.62
CA ALA A 214 -3.90 24.42 9.81
C ALA A 214 -3.51 23.27 10.73
N LEU A 215 -3.29 22.06 10.17
CA LEU A 215 -3.04 20.84 10.94
C LEU A 215 -1.55 20.63 11.23
N TRP A 216 -0.67 20.84 10.25
CA TRP A 216 0.76 20.54 10.38
C TRP A 216 1.66 21.77 10.53
N LYS A 217 1.08 22.98 10.52
CA LYS A 217 1.83 24.24 10.61
C LYS A 217 2.87 24.37 9.50
N ILE A 218 2.61 23.78 8.35
CA ILE A 218 3.48 23.90 7.18
C ILE A 218 3.32 25.30 6.61
N ASP A 219 4.44 26.01 6.46
CA ASP A 219 4.48 27.29 5.75
C ASP A 219 4.27 27.06 4.25
N PRO A 220 3.21 27.58 3.63
CA PRO A 220 2.99 27.44 2.20
C PRO A 220 4.12 28.02 1.35
N ASP A 221 4.83 29.03 1.83
CA ASP A 221 5.93 29.68 1.10
C ASP A 221 7.21 28.82 1.11
N ALA A 222 7.37 27.93 2.08
CA ALA A 222 8.44 26.94 2.09
C ALA A 222 8.29 25.85 1.01
N LEU A 223 7.14 25.80 0.32
CA LEU A 223 6.83 24.83 -0.71
C LEU A 223 6.98 25.36 -2.15
N ARG A 224 7.46 26.62 -2.32
CA ARG A 224 7.62 27.29 -3.61
C ARG A 224 9.02 27.20 -4.18
#